data_faa29d4edb790ad4273168181e2162d9
#
_entry.id   faa29d4edb790ad4273168181e2162d9
#
_cell.length_a   1.000
_cell.length_b   1.000
_cell.length_c   1.000
_cell.angle_alpha   90.00
_cell.angle_beta   90.00
_cell.angle_gamma   90.00
#
_symmetry.space_group_name_H-M   'P 1'
#
loop_
_entity.id
_entity.type
_entity.pdbx_description
1 polymer ?
#
loop_
_entity_poly.entity_id
_entity_poly.type
_entity_poly.pdbx_seq_one_letter_code
_entity_poly.pdbx_strand_id
1 'polypeptide(L)'
;MSRYKDLCEEIRSEPRRWLVTGAAGFIGSHLVENLLGAGQEVVALDSLITGHAHNLDKVRALVGAEAAARLTFLEGDIRDEDTCRRASEGIRHVLHQAALGSVPRSIKDPIASHAANVDGFLKMANAARENGVESMSYASSSSVYGDHPALPKVEGEIGNPLSPYASTKLIDEIYAAVLHRCYGMRIAGLRYFNVVGTRQDPNGAYAAVIPRWIRIFLDGGTPEIYGDGETSRDFCPVQNVVQANLLAATTEAAAGEVFNIALGGRTTLTDLYFHLRDALVGQGVDCGSREPIYKEFRDGDVRHSLANTDKAQSILGYTPEVSLAEGLSMTVAGFVDTEN
;
A
#
# COMPACT_ATOMS: atom_id res chain seq x y z
N MET A 1 -7.96 -24.74 4.54
CA MET A 1 -8.12 -23.29 4.79
C MET A 1 -7.05 -22.53 4.01
N SER A 2 -7.18 -21.24 3.73
CA SER A 2 -6.06 -20.50 3.12
C SER A 2 -4.96 -20.27 4.16
N ARG A 3 -3.69 -20.21 3.74
CA ARG A 3 -2.57 -19.91 4.66
C ARG A 3 -2.81 -18.63 5.47
N TYR A 4 -3.50 -17.66 4.88
CA TYR A 4 -3.83 -16.41 5.56
C TYR A 4 -4.83 -16.60 6.71
N LYS A 5 -5.83 -17.46 6.55
CA LYS A 5 -6.78 -17.75 7.64
C LYS A 5 -6.08 -18.44 8.81
N ASP A 6 -5.22 -19.40 8.50
CA ASP A 6 -4.42 -20.09 9.53
C ASP A 6 -3.51 -19.06 10.25
N LEU A 7 -2.87 -18.15 9.52
CA LEU A 7 -2.06 -17.07 10.09
C LEU A 7 -2.88 -16.14 10.98
N CYS A 8 -4.11 -15.77 10.58
CA CYS A 8 -4.98 -14.93 11.41
C CYS A 8 -5.32 -15.60 12.75
N GLU A 9 -5.49 -16.91 12.79
CA GLU A 9 -5.69 -17.68 14.02
C GLU A 9 -4.41 -17.72 14.87
N GLU A 10 -3.25 -17.97 14.25
CA GLU A 10 -1.93 -17.94 14.92
C GLU A 10 -1.68 -16.57 15.59
N ILE A 11 -1.89 -15.46 14.87
CA ILE A 11 -1.69 -14.10 15.37
C ILE A 11 -2.64 -13.81 16.54
N ARG A 12 -3.91 -14.21 16.47
CA ARG A 12 -4.88 -14.02 17.57
C ARG A 12 -4.51 -14.82 18.81
N SER A 13 -3.96 -16.01 18.65
CA SER A 13 -3.57 -16.87 19.79
C SER A 13 -2.31 -16.43 20.50
N GLU A 14 -1.44 -15.67 19.82
CA GLU A 14 -0.16 -15.17 20.36
C GLU A 14 -0.02 -13.68 20.10
N PRO A 15 -0.55 -12.81 20.99
CA PRO A 15 -0.38 -11.36 20.85
C PRO A 15 1.08 -10.94 20.80
N ARG A 16 1.42 -10.09 19.83
CA ARG A 16 2.77 -9.60 19.55
C ARG A 16 2.75 -8.09 19.45
N ARG A 17 3.93 -7.48 19.56
CA ARG A 17 4.08 -6.04 19.38
C ARG A 17 4.60 -5.72 17.98
N TRP A 18 3.83 -4.93 17.24
CA TRP A 18 4.10 -4.57 15.85
C TRP A 18 4.39 -3.08 15.73
N LEU A 19 5.34 -2.73 14.85
CA LEU A 19 5.53 -1.35 14.42
C LEU A 19 4.96 -1.19 13.01
N VAL A 20 4.07 -0.21 12.84
CA VAL A 20 3.61 0.24 11.51
C VAL A 20 4.15 1.65 11.31
N THR A 21 4.99 1.87 10.30
CA THR A 21 5.42 3.20 9.89
C THR A 21 4.56 3.71 8.74
N GLY A 22 4.38 5.03 8.61
CA GLY A 22 3.36 5.58 7.70
C GLY A 22 1.94 5.21 8.14
N ALA A 23 1.76 5.06 9.45
CA ALA A 23 0.58 4.48 10.08
C ALA A 23 -0.68 5.33 9.92
N ALA A 24 -0.55 6.65 9.78
CA ALA A 24 -1.64 7.58 9.52
C ALA A 24 -1.96 7.74 8.02
N GLY A 25 -1.21 7.06 7.16
CA GLY A 25 -1.43 7.01 5.72
C GLY A 25 -2.52 6.00 5.33
N PHE A 26 -2.77 5.89 4.02
CA PHE A 26 -3.76 4.98 3.44
C PHE A 26 -3.51 3.52 3.85
N ILE A 27 -2.43 2.90 3.39
CA ILE A 27 -2.15 1.46 3.64
C ILE A 27 -1.84 1.24 5.12
N GLY A 28 -1.02 2.10 5.74
CA GLY A 28 -0.62 1.98 7.13
C GLY A 28 -1.80 1.94 8.08
N SER A 29 -2.82 2.77 7.89
CA SER A 29 -4.01 2.78 8.75
C SER A 29 -4.84 1.50 8.65
N HIS A 30 -4.89 0.83 7.48
CA HIS A 30 -5.53 -0.48 7.34
C HIS A 30 -4.75 -1.60 8.03
N LEU A 31 -3.42 -1.52 8.03
CA LEU A 31 -2.56 -2.44 8.78
C LEU A 31 -2.79 -2.28 10.28
N VAL A 32 -2.82 -1.04 10.79
CA VAL A 32 -3.13 -0.75 12.20
C VAL A 32 -4.49 -1.30 12.58
N GLU A 33 -5.53 -1.04 11.79
CA GLU A 33 -6.90 -1.53 12.02
C GLU A 33 -6.94 -3.06 12.11
N ASN A 34 -6.34 -3.76 11.15
CA ASN A 34 -6.34 -5.21 11.10
C ASN A 34 -5.59 -5.83 12.30
N LEU A 35 -4.42 -5.30 12.65
CA LEU A 35 -3.63 -5.77 13.78
C LEU A 35 -4.35 -5.57 15.11
N LEU A 36 -4.95 -4.40 15.34
CA LEU A 36 -5.73 -4.13 16.56
C LEU A 36 -6.95 -5.03 16.65
N GLY A 37 -7.67 -5.25 15.53
CA GLY A 37 -8.81 -6.18 15.44
C GLY A 37 -8.41 -7.64 15.68
N ALA A 38 -7.15 -8.00 15.41
CA ALA A 38 -6.56 -9.31 15.72
C ALA A 38 -5.95 -9.39 17.14
N GLY A 39 -6.17 -8.38 18.01
CA GLY A 39 -5.71 -8.40 19.40
C GLY A 39 -4.25 -8.05 19.60
N GLN A 40 -3.58 -7.50 18.59
CA GLN A 40 -2.16 -7.18 18.65
C GLN A 40 -1.88 -5.83 19.33
N GLU A 41 -0.65 -5.65 19.86
CA GLU A 41 -0.15 -4.35 20.30
C GLU A 41 0.50 -3.63 19.09
N VAL A 42 0.15 -2.38 18.86
CA VAL A 42 0.62 -1.62 17.72
C VAL A 42 1.28 -0.32 18.13
N VAL A 43 2.53 -0.13 17.72
CA VAL A 43 3.19 1.17 17.67
C VAL A 43 2.98 1.74 16.28
N ALA A 44 2.31 2.87 16.19
CA ALA A 44 2.02 3.58 14.95
C ALA A 44 2.95 4.79 14.84
N LEU A 45 3.91 4.76 13.92
CA LEU A 45 4.83 5.87 13.66
C LEU A 45 4.41 6.60 12.39
N ASP A 46 4.19 7.91 12.48
CA ASP A 46 3.92 8.77 11.32
C ASP A 46 4.37 10.21 11.59
N SER A 47 4.87 10.89 10.57
CA SER A 47 5.28 12.30 10.63
C SER A 47 4.16 13.28 10.28
N LEU A 48 3.01 12.78 9.85
CA LEU A 48 1.85 13.52 9.36
C LEU A 48 2.14 14.45 8.17
N ILE A 49 3.28 14.28 7.46
CA ILE A 49 3.60 15.06 6.25
C ILE A 49 2.60 14.77 5.13
N THR A 50 2.21 13.50 4.99
CA THR A 50 1.21 13.05 3.99
C THR A 50 0.12 12.17 4.61
N GLY A 51 0.36 11.65 5.80
CA GLY A 51 -0.61 10.94 6.62
C GLY A 51 -1.53 11.93 7.35
N HIS A 52 -2.70 11.47 7.75
CA HIS A 52 -3.69 12.28 8.44
C HIS A 52 -4.06 11.65 9.78
N ALA A 53 -3.91 12.37 10.89
CA ALA A 53 -4.23 11.88 12.23
C ALA A 53 -5.67 11.33 12.33
N HIS A 54 -6.62 11.95 11.60
CA HIS A 54 -8.01 11.49 11.58
C HIS A 54 -8.18 10.04 11.06
N ASN A 55 -7.24 9.50 10.27
CA ASN A 55 -7.29 8.10 9.87
C ASN A 55 -7.11 7.17 11.07
N LEU A 56 -6.23 7.52 12.02
CA LEU A 56 -6.06 6.76 13.25
C LEU A 56 -7.25 6.93 14.19
N ASP A 57 -7.90 8.11 14.20
CA ASP A 57 -9.11 8.33 14.98
C ASP A 57 -10.27 7.50 14.43
N LYS A 58 -10.42 7.42 13.10
CA LYS A 58 -11.36 6.48 12.46
C LYS A 58 -11.06 5.03 12.84
N VAL A 59 -9.79 4.62 12.82
CA VAL A 59 -9.39 3.26 13.24
C VAL A 59 -9.80 3.00 14.69
N ARG A 60 -9.52 3.93 15.63
CA ARG A 60 -9.93 3.80 17.03
C ARG A 60 -11.45 3.61 17.20
N ALA A 61 -12.22 4.39 16.44
CA ALA A 61 -13.68 4.28 16.45
C ALA A 61 -14.18 2.93 15.92
N LEU A 62 -13.57 2.42 14.84
CA LEU A 62 -13.95 1.16 14.20
C LEU A 62 -13.62 -0.07 15.07
N VAL A 63 -12.44 -0.10 15.68
CA VAL A 63 -12.01 -1.27 16.47
C VAL A 63 -12.56 -1.29 17.88
N GLY A 64 -13.12 -0.18 18.37
CA GLY A 64 -13.67 -0.03 19.72
C GLY A 64 -12.61 0.24 20.80
N ALA A 65 -13.06 0.69 21.97
CA ALA A 65 -12.18 1.22 23.02
C ALA A 65 -11.14 0.21 23.55
N GLU A 66 -11.54 -1.06 23.71
CA GLU A 66 -10.64 -2.11 24.22
C GLU A 66 -9.47 -2.38 23.25
N ALA A 67 -9.76 -2.53 21.96
CA ALA A 67 -8.73 -2.73 20.94
C ALA A 67 -7.88 -1.46 20.73
N ALA A 68 -8.51 -0.28 20.75
CA ALA A 68 -7.83 1.00 20.63
C ALA A 68 -6.85 1.28 21.77
N ALA A 69 -7.07 0.72 22.96
CA ALA A 69 -6.14 0.84 24.08
C ALA A 69 -4.77 0.16 23.83
N ARG A 70 -4.67 -0.73 22.84
CA ARG A 70 -3.43 -1.38 22.41
C ARG A 70 -2.65 -0.59 21.35
N LEU A 71 -3.14 0.59 20.96
CA LEU A 71 -2.48 1.49 20.00
C LEU A 71 -1.65 2.54 20.72
N THR A 72 -0.34 2.56 20.48
CA THR A 72 0.55 3.65 20.85
C THR A 72 0.88 4.46 19.59
N PHE A 73 0.46 5.72 19.53
CA PHE A 73 0.85 6.62 18.44
C PHE A 73 2.12 7.39 18.81
N LEU A 74 3.10 7.34 17.93
CA LEU A 74 4.33 8.12 18.01
C LEU A 74 4.38 9.05 16.77
N GLU A 75 4.17 10.34 16.98
CA GLU A 75 4.42 11.34 15.96
C GLU A 75 5.93 11.53 15.81
N GLY A 76 6.45 11.28 14.62
CA GLY A 76 7.87 11.35 14.34
C GLY A 76 8.23 10.97 12.90
N ASP A 77 9.44 11.30 12.52
CA ASP A 77 9.94 11.15 11.16
C ASP A 77 10.97 10.02 11.09
N ILE A 78 10.83 9.13 10.10
CA ILE A 78 11.79 8.05 9.85
C ILE A 78 13.18 8.57 9.42
N ARG A 79 13.30 9.83 9.02
CA ARG A 79 14.58 10.49 8.75
C ARG A 79 15.38 10.83 10.01
N ASP A 80 14.73 10.76 11.18
CA ASP A 80 15.38 10.90 12.49
C ASP A 80 15.71 9.52 13.07
N GLU A 81 17.01 9.26 13.28
CA GLU A 81 17.53 7.98 13.74
C GLU A 81 17.08 7.64 15.18
N ASP A 82 17.02 8.64 16.06
CA ASP A 82 16.57 8.45 17.44
C ASP A 82 15.08 8.06 17.48
N THR A 83 14.28 8.65 16.62
CA THR A 83 12.87 8.28 16.44
C THR A 83 12.74 6.83 15.96
N CYS A 84 13.51 6.41 14.96
CA CYS A 84 13.50 5.02 14.47
C CYS A 84 13.90 4.04 15.59
N ARG A 85 14.94 4.36 16.37
CA ARG A 85 15.40 3.53 17.46
C ARG A 85 14.32 3.36 18.55
N ARG A 86 13.73 4.47 19.01
CA ARG A 86 12.65 4.42 20.01
C ARG A 86 11.42 3.69 19.52
N ALA A 87 11.03 3.89 18.25
CA ALA A 87 9.86 3.25 17.68
C ALA A 87 10.00 1.73 17.58
N SER A 88 11.23 1.22 17.37
CA SER A 88 11.51 -0.21 17.21
C SER A 88 11.86 -0.95 18.50
N GLU A 89 11.88 -0.28 19.66
CA GLU A 89 12.16 -0.92 20.96
C GLU A 89 11.07 -1.93 21.35
N GLY A 90 11.48 -3.19 21.59
CA GLY A 90 10.59 -4.27 21.97
C GLY A 90 9.58 -4.69 20.90
N ILE A 91 9.82 -4.30 19.65
CA ILE A 91 9.00 -4.68 18.51
C ILE A 91 9.43 -6.05 18.00
N ARG A 92 8.45 -6.89 17.67
CA ARG A 92 8.69 -8.18 17.03
C ARG A 92 8.73 -8.09 15.51
N HIS A 93 7.79 -7.36 14.92
CA HIS A 93 7.66 -7.21 13.46
C HIS A 93 7.47 -5.75 13.05
N VAL A 94 8.10 -5.34 11.95
CA VAL A 94 7.93 -4.01 11.35
C VAL A 94 7.20 -4.12 10.02
N LEU A 95 6.14 -3.33 9.86
CA LEU A 95 5.43 -3.12 8.60
C LEU A 95 5.72 -1.69 8.12
N HIS A 96 6.69 -1.55 7.22
CA HIS A 96 7.22 -0.25 6.82
C HIS A 96 6.50 0.31 5.59
N GLN A 97 5.57 1.24 5.83
CA GLN A 97 4.81 1.91 4.77
C GLN A 97 5.19 3.39 4.60
N ALA A 98 6.00 3.95 5.52
CA ALA A 98 6.41 5.35 5.46
C ALA A 98 7.27 5.63 4.24
N ALA A 99 6.79 6.52 3.38
CA ALA A 99 7.48 6.99 2.18
C ALA A 99 6.77 8.23 1.62
N LEU A 100 7.48 9.04 0.86
CA LEU A 100 6.87 10.02 -0.02
C LEU A 100 6.52 9.34 -1.35
N GLY A 101 5.26 8.90 -1.48
CA GLY A 101 4.71 8.34 -2.71
C GLY A 101 4.50 9.41 -3.79
N SER A 102 4.25 8.96 -5.04
CA SER A 102 3.93 9.78 -6.21
C SER A 102 5.11 10.10 -7.12
N VAL A 103 5.00 9.64 -8.36
CA VAL A 103 5.95 9.93 -9.44
C VAL A 103 6.05 11.43 -9.68
N PRO A 104 4.95 12.20 -9.90
CA PRO A 104 5.05 13.64 -10.13
C PRO A 104 5.68 14.42 -8.96
N ARG A 105 5.41 14.03 -7.70
CA ARG A 105 6.06 14.62 -6.53
C ARG A 105 7.56 14.43 -6.58
N SER A 106 8.02 13.22 -6.89
CA SER A 106 9.45 12.90 -6.94
C SER A 106 10.19 13.62 -8.06
N ILE A 107 9.52 13.91 -9.18
CA ILE A 107 10.08 14.72 -10.26
C ILE A 107 10.21 16.20 -9.80
N LYS A 108 9.22 16.70 -9.07
CA LYS A 108 9.24 18.08 -8.55
C LYS A 108 10.29 18.26 -7.46
N ASP A 109 10.44 17.27 -6.57
CA ASP A 109 11.40 17.32 -5.44
C ASP A 109 12.04 15.95 -5.24
N PRO A 110 13.09 15.62 -6.02
CA PRO A 110 13.79 14.35 -5.93
C PRO A 110 14.59 14.22 -4.62
N ILE A 111 15.07 15.33 -4.06
CA ILE A 111 15.88 15.32 -2.84
C ILE A 111 15.02 14.95 -1.64
N ALA A 112 13.86 15.57 -1.47
CA ALA A 112 12.93 15.21 -0.40
C ALA A 112 12.45 13.76 -0.54
N SER A 113 12.18 13.30 -1.77
CA SER A 113 11.80 11.91 -2.05
C SER A 113 12.91 10.93 -1.68
N HIS A 114 14.16 11.23 -2.00
CA HIS A 114 15.32 10.41 -1.62
C HIS A 114 15.48 10.36 -0.09
N ALA A 115 15.52 11.51 0.56
CA ALA A 115 15.70 11.60 2.01
C ALA A 115 14.64 10.81 2.80
N ALA A 116 13.37 10.86 2.35
CA ALA A 116 12.31 10.11 3.01
C ALA A 116 12.36 8.61 2.68
N ASN A 117 12.49 8.27 1.39
CA ASN A 117 12.33 6.89 0.94
C ASN A 117 13.60 6.06 1.15
N VAL A 118 14.79 6.62 0.88
CA VAL A 118 16.06 5.88 0.97
C VAL A 118 16.71 6.05 2.33
N ASP A 119 17.01 7.29 2.74
CA ASP A 119 17.67 7.52 4.04
C ASP A 119 16.76 7.07 5.19
N GLY A 120 15.45 7.41 5.11
CA GLY A 120 14.46 7.00 6.10
C GLY A 120 14.30 5.48 6.19
N PHE A 121 14.22 4.80 5.04
CA PHE A 121 14.18 3.34 4.98
C PHE A 121 15.41 2.71 5.63
N LEU A 122 16.60 3.16 5.26
CA LEU A 122 17.86 2.61 5.78
C LEU A 122 17.99 2.81 7.30
N LYS A 123 17.62 4.00 7.81
CA LYS A 123 17.61 4.28 9.25
C LYS A 123 16.63 3.39 10.00
N MET A 124 15.43 3.22 9.46
CA MET A 124 14.41 2.35 10.08
C MET A 124 14.86 0.88 10.07
N ALA A 125 15.39 0.39 8.95
CA ALA A 125 15.88 -0.97 8.84
C ALA A 125 17.07 -1.23 9.78
N ASN A 126 18.00 -0.28 9.89
CA ASN A 126 19.14 -0.40 10.80
C ASN A 126 18.69 -0.38 12.27
N ALA A 127 17.78 0.52 12.66
CA ALA A 127 17.22 0.57 14.01
C ALA A 127 16.48 -0.75 14.35
N ALA A 128 15.69 -1.29 13.42
CA ALA A 128 15.04 -2.58 13.58
C ALA A 128 16.06 -3.72 13.80
N ARG A 129 17.15 -3.74 13.04
CA ARG A 129 18.26 -4.71 13.21
C ARG A 129 18.93 -4.59 14.58
N GLU A 130 19.25 -3.37 15.00
CA GLU A 130 19.93 -3.13 16.29
C GLU A 130 19.07 -3.48 17.50
N ASN A 131 17.76 -3.29 17.41
CA ASN A 131 16.79 -3.66 18.42
C ASN A 131 16.33 -5.12 18.36
N GLY A 132 16.91 -5.94 17.45
CA GLY A 132 16.62 -7.36 17.36
C GLY A 132 15.22 -7.69 16.86
N VAL A 133 14.63 -6.83 16.02
CA VAL A 133 13.35 -7.10 15.36
C VAL A 133 13.44 -8.38 14.53
N GLU A 134 12.48 -9.29 14.70
CA GLU A 134 12.52 -10.59 14.01
C GLU A 134 12.35 -10.46 12.50
N SER A 135 11.47 -9.58 12.04
CA SER A 135 11.24 -9.40 10.60
C SER A 135 10.72 -8.01 10.26
N MET A 136 10.92 -7.63 9.01
CA MET A 136 10.42 -6.37 8.43
C MET A 136 9.85 -6.64 7.03
N SER A 137 8.57 -6.29 6.78
CA SER A 137 8.06 -6.10 5.43
C SER A 137 8.08 -4.62 5.06
N TYR A 138 8.29 -4.31 3.78
CA TYR A 138 8.31 -2.92 3.34
C TYR A 138 7.60 -2.71 2.00
N ALA A 139 7.04 -1.52 1.84
CA ALA A 139 6.41 -1.08 0.62
C ALA A 139 7.46 -0.80 -0.48
N SER A 140 7.56 -1.68 -1.47
CA SER A 140 8.12 -1.39 -2.78
C SER A 140 7.00 -0.98 -3.74
N SER A 141 7.23 -0.99 -5.04
CA SER A 141 6.27 -0.49 -6.03
C SER A 141 6.43 -1.17 -7.38
N SER A 142 5.33 -1.37 -8.10
CA SER A 142 5.35 -1.77 -9.51
C SER A 142 6.09 -0.77 -10.41
N SER A 143 6.32 0.46 -9.95
CA SER A 143 7.11 1.46 -10.69
C SER A 143 8.57 1.06 -10.92
N VAL A 144 9.13 0.12 -10.15
CA VAL A 144 10.49 -0.42 -10.33
C VAL A 144 10.67 -1.13 -11.65
N TYR A 145 9.58 -1.63 -12.27
CA TYR A 145 9.62 -2.25 -13.59
C TYR A 145 10.00 -1.26 -14.70
N GLY A 146 9.81 0.03 -14.50
CA GLY A 146 10.22 1.08 -15.41
C GLY A 146 9.72 0.85 -16.84
N ASP A 147 10.66 0.86 -17.79
CA ASP A 147 10.41 0.69 -19.23
C ASP A 147 10.37 -0.78 -19.70
N HIS A 148 10.45 -1.77 -18.79
CA HIS A 148 10.39 -3.18 -19.16
C HIS A 148 9.11 -3.51 -19.96
N PRO A 149 9.19 -4.05 -21.19
CA PRO A 149 8.01 -4.15 -22.07
C PRO A 149 7.11 -5.36 -21.77
N ALA A 150 7.66 -6.44 -21.21
CA ALA A 150 6.92 -7.69 -21.06
C ALA A 150 5.76 -7.60 -20.05
N LEU A 151 4.72 -8.38 -20.33
CA LEU A 151 3.58 -8.63 -19.45
C LEU A 151 3.29 -10.14 -19.45
N PRO A 152 2.90 -10.69 -18.29
CA PRO A 152 2.86 -10.05 -16.97
C PRO A 152 4.27 -9.70 -16.45
N LYS A 153 4.35 -8.75 -15.49
CA LYS A 153 5.60 -8.38 -14.81
C LYS A 153 6.03 -9.50 -13.86
N VAL A 154 7.30 -9.90 -13.95
CA VAL A 154 7.93 -10.94 -13.13
C VAL A 154 9.06 -10.30 -12.32
N GLU A 155 9.22 -10.67 -11.04
CA GLU A 155 10.11 -9.98 -10.10
C GLU A 155 11.58 -9.97 -10.52
N GLY A 156 12.04 -11.02 -11.21
CA GLY A 156 13.43 -11.15 -11.69
C GLY A 156 13.77 -10.29 -12.92
N GLU A 157 12.79 -9.66 -13.57
CA GLU A 157 12.96 -8.95 -14.83
C GLU A 157 12.47 -7.50 -14.71
N ILE A 158 13.39 -6.57 -14.52
CA ILE A 158 13.10 -5.13 -14.45
C ILE A 158 13.79 -4.38 -15.59
N GLY A 159 13.20 -3.24 -15.98
CA GLY A 159 13.81 -2.30 -16.91
C GLY A 159 14.51 -1.15 -16.18
N ASN A 160 14.59 -0.01 -16.84
CA ASN A 160 15.15 1.20 -16.25
C ASN A 160 14.06 1.98 -15.51
N PRO A 161 14.27 2.40 -14.25
CA PRO A 161 13.33 3.27 -13.55
C PRO A 161 13.04 4.55 -14.33
N LEU A 162 11.77 4.92 -14.47
CA LEU A 162 11.33 6.09 -15.22
C LEU A 162 11.09 7.34 -14.35
N SER A 163 11.39 7.27 -13.06
CA SER A 163 11.21 8.40 -12.14
C SER A 163 12.11 8.29 -10.92
N PRO A 164 12.40 9.43 -10.23
CA PRO A 164 13.11 9.38 -8.96
C PRO A 164 12.42 8.49 -7.92
N TYR A 165 11.08 8.48 -7.86
CA TYR A 165 10.33 7.58 -6.99
C TYR A 165 10.62 6.10 -7.27
N ALA A 166 10.58 5.70 -8.54
CA ALA A 166 10.90 4.32 -8.93
C ALA A 166 12.34 3.95 -8.54
N SER A 167 13.28 4.89 -8.76
CA SER A 167 14.69 4.70 -8.35
C SER A 167 14.84 4.53 -6.85
N THR A 168 14.12 5.32 -6.02
CA THR A 168 14.18 5.16 -4.55
C THR A 168 13.69 3.78 -4.14
N LYS A 169 12.60 3.29 -4.73
CA LYS A 169 12.06 1.96 -4.42
C LYS A 169 12.99 0.82 -4.84
N LEU A 170 13.65 0.95 -5.98
CA LEU A 170 14.68 -0.01 -6.40
C LEU A 170 15.89 0.00 -5.46
N ILE A 171 16.31 1.16 -4.98
CA ILE A 171 17.41 1.29 -4.01
C ILE A 171 17.03 0.59 -2.68
N ASP A 172 15.78 0.75 -2.21
CA ASP A 172 15.29 0.04 -1.02
C ASP A 172 15.42 -1.48 -1.18
N GLU A 173 15.07 -2.03 -2.36
CA GLU A 173 15.20 -3.46 -2.65
C GLU A 173 16.67 -3.93 -2.64
N ILE A 174 17.58 -3.12 -3.20
CA ILE A 174 19.02 -3.40 -3.19
C ILE A 174 19.55 -3.43 -1.74
N TYR A 175 19.19 -2.43 -0.93
CA TYR A 175 19.59 -2.40 0.48
C TYR A 175 19.01 -3.57 1.27
N ALA A 176 17.74 -3.90 1.08
CA ALA A 176 17.10 -5.03 1.74
C ALA A 176 17.83 -6.35 1.48
N ALA A 177 18.18 -6.61 0.21
CA ALA A 177 18.95 -7.81 -0.18
C ALA A 177 20.35 -7.82 0.45
N VAL A 178 21.01 -6.66 0.59
CA VAL A 178 22.31 -6.55 1.25
C VAL A 178 22.19 -6.74 2.76
N LEU A 179 21.19 -6.12 3.41
CA LEU A 179 20.94 -6.28 4.84
C LEU A 179 20.64 -7.74 5.20
N HIS A 180 19.88 -8.44 4.36
CA HIS A 180 19.68 -9.88 4.53
C HIS A 180 21.01 -10.65 4.44
N ARG A 181 21.79 -10.45 3.39
CA ARG A 181 23.07 -11.19 3.17
C ARG A 181 24.13 -10.91 4.22
N CYS A 182 24.25 -9.63 4.64
CA CYS A 182 25.33 -9.22 5.56
C CYS A 182 24.98 -9.46 7.02
N TYR A 183 23.72 -9.37 7.39
CA TYR A 183 23.29 -9.37 8.80
C TYR A 183 22.25 -10.45 9.11
N GLY A 184 21.82 -11.25 8.14
CA GLY A 184 20.77 -12.25 8.33
C GLY A 184 19.39 -11.65 8.61
N MET A 185 19.18 -10.35 8.32
CA MET A 185 17.93 -9.67 8.60
C MET A 185 16.79 -10.30 7.78
N ARG A 186 15.67 -10.66 8.42
CA ARG A 186 14.47 -11.14 7.73
C ARG A 186 13.69 -9.91 7.22
N ILE A 187 13.98 -9.52 6.00
CA ILE A 187 13.38 -8.34 5.36
C ILE A 187 12.81 -8.72 3.99
N ALA A 188 11.56 -8.33 3.71
CA ALA A 188 10.83 -8.69 2.49
C ALA A 188 10.17 -7.48 1.83
N GLY A 189 10.36 -7.33 0.52
CA GLY A 189 9.80 -6.25 -0.28
C GLY A 189 8.48 -6.62 -0.95
N LEU A 190 7.53 -5.70 -0.98
CA LEU A 190 6.23 -5.89 -1.58
C LEU A 190 6.01 -4.84 -2.68
N ARG A 191 6.10 -5.25 -3.95
CA ARG A 191 5.80 -4.40 -5.11
C ARG A 191 4.30 -4.29 -5.28
N TYR A 192 3.72 -3.25 -4.69
CA TYR A 192 2.28 -3.02 -4.83
C TYR A 192 1.92 -2.55 -6.24
N PHE A 193 0.83 -3.12 -6.77
CA PHE A 193 0.17 -2.70 -8.00
C PHE A 193 -1.10 -1.96 -7.64
N ASN A 194 -1.26 -0.75 -8.13
CA ASN A 194 -2.44 0.13 -8.08
C ASN A 194 -3.42 -0.15 -6.92
N VAL A 195 -2.98 0.07 -5.70
CA VAL A 195 -3.78 -0.23 -4.50
C VAL A 195 -5.02 0.66 -4.46
N VAL A 196 -6.17 0.06 -4.12
CA VAL A 196 -7.46 0.72 -3.98
C VAL A 196 -8.08 0.43 -2.62
N GLY A 197 -8.71 1.44 -1.99
CA GLY A 197 -9.37 1.28 -0.69
C GLY A 197 -9.84 2.60 -0.10
N THR A 198 -10.53 2.51 1.03
CA THR A 198 -10.91 3.67 1.84
C THR A 198 -9.68 4.40 2.38
N ARG A 199 -9.83 5.64 2.84
CA ARG A 199 -8.75 6.48 3.40
C ARG A 199 -7.64 6.86 2.39
N GLN A 200 -7.86 6.65 1.07
CA GLN A 200 -7.09 7.32 0.04
C GLN A 200 -7.54 8.78 -0.04
N ASP A 201 -6.57 9.73 -0.06
CA ASP A 201 -6.90 11.15 -0.17
C ASP A 201 -7.34 11.51 -1.59
N PRO A 202 -8.61 11.95 -1.81
CA PRO A 202 -9.09 12.37 -3.12
C PRO A 202 -8.59 13.77 -3.52
N ASN A 203 -8.16 14.58 -2.55
CA ASN A 203 -7.84 16.00 -2.72
C ASN A 203 -6.32 16.24 -2.87
N GLY A 204 -5.51 15.23 -2.70
CA GLY A 204 -4.06 15.34 -2.87
C GLY A 204 -3.70 15.80 -4.29
N ALA A 205 -2.73 16.71 -4.42
CA ALA A 205 -2.26 17.19 -5.73
C ALA A 205 -1.87 16.07 -6.71
N TYR A 206 -1.69 14.86 -6.19
CA TYR A 206 -1.33 13.65 -6.92
C TYR A 206 -2.26 12.48 -6.59
N ALA A 207 -3.54 12.76 -6.34
CA ALA A 207 -4.54 11.75 -6.02
C ALA A 207 -4.64 10.67 -7.12
N ALA A 208 -4.77 9.42 -6.70
CA ALA A 208 -4.98 8.29 -7.61
C ALA A 208 -6.31 8.44 -8.38
N VAL A 209 -6.43 7.71 -9.48
CA VAL A 209 -7.60 7.81 -10.37
C VAL A 209 -8.91 7.50 -9.65
N ILE A 210 -8.94 6.45 -8.83
CA ILE A 210 -10.17 5.96 -8.18
C ILE A 210 -10.73 6.97 -7.16
N PRO A 211 -10.00 7.43 -6.12
CA PRO A 211 -10.56 8.40 -5.18
C PRO A 211 -10.96 9.71 -5.86
N ARG A 212 -10.21 10.13 -6.91
CA ARG A 212 -10.54 11.32 -7.68
C ARG A 212 -11.83 11.16 -8.47
N TRP A 213 -12.05 10.01 -9.11
CA TRP A 213 -13.28 9.75 -9.86
C TRP A 213 -14.49 9.60 -8.95
N ILE A 214 -14.35 8.93 -7.80
CA ILE A 214 -15.41 8.86 -6.79
C ILE A 214 -15.82 10.28 -6.38
N ARG A 215 -14.86 11.16 -6.08
CA ARG A 215 -15.15 12.54 -5.71
C ARG A 215 -15.90 13.29 -6.81
N ILE A 216 -15.46 13.18 -8.07
CA ILE A 216 -16.13 13.82 -9.21
C ILE A 216 -17.58 13.33 -9.34
N PHE A 217 -17.84 12.04 -9.17
CA PHE A 217 -19.20 11.51 -9.20
C PHE A 217 -20.05 12.04 -8.07
N LEU A 218 -19.54 12.08 -6.83
CA LEU A 218 -20.23 12.62 -5.66
C LEU A 218 -20.57 14.11 -5.83
N ASP A 219 -19.68 14.88 -6.46
CA ASP A 219 -19.91 16.29 -6.80
C ASP A 219 -20.87 16.48 -8.01
N GLY A 220 -21.45 15.38 -8.52
CA GLY A 220 -22.38 15.43 -9.67
C GLY A 220 -21.69 15.65 -11.02
N GLY A 221 -20.36 15.53 -11.08
CA GLY A 221 -19.55 15.64 -12.29
C GLY A 221 -19.46 14.34 -13.10
N THR A 222 -18.69 14.39 -14.19
CA THR A 222 -18.36 13.23 -15.04
C THR A 222 -16.84 13.08 -15.11
N PRO A 223 -16.28 11.93 -14.66
CA PRO A 223 -14.85 11.69 -14.79
C PRO A 223 -14.34 11.69 -16.23
N GLU A 224 -13.11 12.18 -16.40
CA GLU A 224 -12.41 12.20 -17.68
C GLU A 224 -11.45 11.02 -17.78
N ILE A 225 -11.47 10.33 -18.92
CA ILE A 225 -10.54 9.28 -19.33
C ILE A 225 -9.54 9.87 -20.32
N TYR A 226 -8.25 9.78 -20.00
CA TYR A 226 -7.19 10.19 -20.92
C TYR A 226 -6.81 9.03 -21.85
N GLY A 227 -6.91 9.28 -23.16
CA GLY A 227 -6.76 8.29 -24.24
C GLY A 227 -8.09 7.65 -24.63
N ASP A 228 -7.98 6.45 -25.21
CA ASP A 228 -9.09 5.67 -25.75
C ASP A 228 -9.83 4.80 -24.72
N GLY A 229 -9.43 4.86 -23.46
CA GLY A 229 -10.00 4.05 -22.39
C GLY A 229 -9.43 2.64 -22.26
N GLU A 230 -8.65 2.17 -23.22
CA GLU A 230 -8.04 0.83 -23.24
C GLU A 230 -6.78 0.72 -22.36
N THR A 231 -6.27 1.84 -21.82
CA THR A 231 -5.22 1.82 -20.82
C THR A 231 -5.69 0.98 -19.63
N SER A 232 -4.88 -0.03 -19.23
CA SER A 232 -5.30 -0.98 -18.21
C SER A 232 -4.31 -1.10 -17.05
N ARG A 233 -4.87 -1.40 -15.89
CA ARG A 233 -4.11 -1.58 -14.64
C ARG A 233 -4.54 -2.86 -13.93
N ASP A 234 -3.63 -3.41 -13.16
CA ASP A 234 -3.91 -4.43 -12.16
C ASP A 234 -4.21 -3.70 -10.84
N PHE A 235 -5.48 -3.58 -10.50
CA PHE A 235 -5.92 -2.91 -9.27
C PHE A 235 -5.99 -3.92 -8.15
N CYS A 236 -5.40 -3.59 -6.99
CA CYS A 236 -5.33 -4.46 -5.83
C CYS A 236 -6.08 -3.84 -4.64
N PRO A 237 -7.18 -4.44 -4.16
CA PRO A 237 -7.82 -4.02 -2.92
C PRO A 237 -6.85 -4.02 -1.73
N VAL A 238 -6.92 -2.99 -0.89
CA VAL A 238 -6.01 -2.80 0.25
C VAL A 238 -6.04 -3.95 1.24
N GLN A 239 -7.14 -4.67 1.34
CA GLN A 239 -7.27 -5.87 2.17
C GLN A 239 -6.29 -6.97 1.74
N ASN A 240 -6.08 -7.15 0.44
CA ASN A 240 -5.09 -8.10 -0.09
C ASN A 240 -3.65 -7.60 0.16
N VAL A 241 -3.44 -6.28 0.21
CA VAL A 241 -2.14 -5.70 0.61
C VAL A 241 -1.87 -5.94 2.09
N VAL A 242 -2.88 -5.80 2.95
CA VAL A 242 -2.80 -6.16 4.38
C VAL A 242 -2.43 -7.64 4.54
N GLN A 243 -3.15 -8.54 3.85
CA GLN A 243 -2.84 -9.96 3.80
C GLN A 243 -1.37 -10.22 3.46
N ALA A 244 -0.88 -9.61 2.37
CA ALA A 244 0.49 -9.80 1.90
C ALA A 244 1.54 -9.32 2.91
N ASN A 245 1.31 -8.19 3.60
CA ASN A 245 2.20 -7.69 4.64
C ASN A 245 2.33 -8.66 5.81
N LEU A 246 1.21 -9.18 6.31
CA LEU A 246 1.23 -10.13 7.42
C LEU A 246 1.89 -11.45 7.03
N LEU A 247 1.60 -11.98 5.84
CA LEU A 247 2.24 -13.18 5.30
C LEU A 247 3.75 -12.97 5.15
N ALA A 248 4.19 -11.87 4.55
CA ALA A 248 5.60 -11.59 4.34
C ALA A 248 6.38 -11.42 5.66
N ALA A 249 5.77 -10.75 6.65
CA ALA A 249 6.40 -10.56 7.95
C ALA A 249 6.54 -11.86 8.76
N THR A 250 5.68 -12.86 8.53
CA THR A 250 5.65 -14.10 9.31
C THR A 250 6.24 -15.31 8.59
N THR A 251 6.44 -15.24 7.27
CA THR A 251 7.01 -16.34 6.48
C THR A 251 8.53 -16.24 6.46
N GLU A 252 9.22 -17.25 6.96
CA GLU A 252 10.69 -17.27 7.01
C GLU A 252 11.33 -17.25 5.61
N ALA A 253 10.76 -17.98 4.67
CA ALA A 253 11.22 -18.05 3.28
C ALA A 253 11.06 -16.74 2.49
N ALA A 254 10.41 -15.73 3.07
CA ALA A 254 10.29 -14.39 2.48
C ALA A 254 11.57 -13.54 2.67
N ALA A 255 12.48 -13.96 3.53
CA ALA A 255 13.66 -13.19 3.89
C ALA A 255 14.58 -12.93 2.69
N GLY A 256 14.87 -11.66 2.43
CA GLY A 256 15.71 -11.20 1.31
C GLY A 256 15.00 -11.17 -0.05
N GLU A 257 13.71 -11.50 -0.10
CA GLU A 257 12.93 -11.63 -1.32
C GLU A 257 12.03 -10.41 -1.58
N VAL A 258 11.61 -10.29 -2.85
CA VAL A 258 10.65 -9.27 -3.30
C VAL A 258 9.48 -9.97 -3.98
N PHE A 259 8.26 -9.48 -3.79
CA PHE A 259 7.03 -10.09 -4.28
C PHE A 259 6.11 -9.09 -4.96
N ASN A 260 5.51 -9.47 -6.08
CA ASN A 260 4.40 -8.74 -6.68
C ASN A 260 3.13 -8.96 -5.86
N ILE A 261 2.45 -7.86 -5.51
CA ILE A 261 1.19 -7.88 -4.78
C ILE A 261 0.11 -7.19 -5.61
N ALA A 262 -0.77 -8.01 -6.15
CA ALA A 262 -1.78 -7.65 -7.14
C ALA A 262 -2.89 -8.71 -7.17
N LEU A 263 -3.91 -8.50 -8.00
CA LEU A 263 -4.92 -9.53 -8.30
C LEU A 263 -4.49 -10.50 -9.42
N GLY A 264 -3.52 -10.11 -10.26
CA GLY A 264 -3.15 -10.86 -11.46
C GLY A 264 -4.17 -10.69 -12.61
N GLY A 265 -4.93 -9.61 -12.61
CA GLY A 265 -5.93 -9.27 -13.63
C GLY A 265 -5.76 -7.85 -14.17
N ARG A 266 -6.30 -7.60 -15.36
CA ARG A 266 -6.31 -6.25 -15.96
C ARG A 266 -7.72 -5.70 -16.03
N THR A 267 -7.87 -4.44 -15.63
CA THR A 267 -9.11 -3.67 -15.80
C THR A 267 -8.77 -2.43 -16.62
N THR A 268 -9.51 -2.19 -17.69
CA THR A 268 -9.36 -0.98 -18.51
C THR A 268 -9.91 0.24 -17.77
N LEU A 269 -9.52 1.44 -18.17
CA LEU A 269 -10.09 2.66 -17.57
C LEU A 269 -11.59 2.79 -17.88
N THR A 270 -12.03 2.30 -19.04
CA THR A 270 -13.46 2.24 -19.40
C THR A 270 -14.22 1.29 -18.46
N ASP A 271 -13.72 0.07 -18.24
CA ASP A 271 -14.34 -0.89 -17.32
C ASP A 271 -14.35 -0.34 -15.89
N LEU A 272 -13.25 0.26 -15.45
CA LEU A 272 -13.15 0.89 -14.13
C LEU A 272 -14.20 1.98 -13.94
N TYR A 273 -14.43 2.82 -14.96
CA TYR A 273 -15.45 3.86 -14.91
C TYR A 273 -16.84 3.26 -14.64
N PHE A 274 -17.21 2.23 -15.38
CA PHE A 274 -18.52 1.60 -15.20
C PHE A 274 -18.62 0.86 -13.87
N HIS A 275 -17.59 0.15 -13.44
CA HIS A 275 -17.56 -0.50 -12.13
C HIS A 275 -17.74 0.51 -10.98
N LEU A 276 -17.09 1.67 -11.04
CA LEU A 276 -17.24 2.72 -10.04
C LEU A 276 -18.62 3.35 -10.06
N ARG A 277 -19.15 3.64 -11.24
CA ARG A 277 -20.53 4.15 -11.41
C ARG A 277 -21.55 3.17 -10.80
N ASP A 278 -21.44 1.90 -11.13
CA ASP A 278 -22.38 0.88 -10.65
C ASP A 278 -22.26 0.68 -9.12
N ALA A 279 -21.04 0.75 -8.57
CA ALA A 279 -20.84 0.70 -7.12
C ALA A 279 -21.44 1.92 -6.41
N LEU A 280 -21.33 3.13 -6.99
CA LEU A 280 -21.94 4.35 -6.46
C LEU A 280 -23.47 4.31 -6.51
N VAL A 281 -24.02 3.85 -7.64
CA VAL A 281 -25.49 3.64 -7.76
C VAL A 281 -25.99 2.64 -6.72
N GLY A 282 -25.24 1.58 -6.46
CA GLY A 282 -25.53 0.61 -5.40
C GLY A 282 -25.55 1.21 -3.99
N GLN A 283 -24.88 2.35 -3.76
CA GLN A 283 -24.92 3.13 -2.52
C GLN A 283 -25.95 4.28 -2.55
N GLY A 284 -26.82 4.31 -3.57
CA GLY A 284 -27.87 5.34 -3.68
C GLY A 284 -27.39 6.68 -4.26
N VAL A 285 -26.18 6.76 -4.79
CA VAL A 285 -25.67 7.96 -5.44
C VAL A 285 -26.21 8.06 -6.88
N ASP A 286 -26.85 9.19 -7.21
CA ASP A 286 -27.31 9.43 -8.58
C ASP A 286 -26.16 9.80 -9.50
N CYS A 287 -25.65 8.80 -10.21
CA CYS A 287 -24.64 8.99 -11.26
C CYS A 287 -25.25 9.25 -12.66
N GLY A 288 -26.58 9.15 -12.80
CA GLY A 288 -27.28 9.25 -14.08
C GLY A 288 -26.80 8.21 -15.11
N SER A 289 -27.13 8.43 -16.38
CA SER A 289 -26.67 7.61 -17.53
C SER A 289 -25.42 8.21 -18.18
N ARG A 290 -24.53 8.84 -17.39
CA ARG A 290 -23.38 9.56 -17.93
C ARG A 290 -22.37 8.58 -18.51
N GLU A 291 -21.89 8.91 -19.71
CA GLU A 291 -20.77 8.24 -20.36
C GLU A 291 -19.46 8.97 -20.02
N PRO A 292 -18.30 8.28 -19.98
CA PRO A 292 -17.03 8.94 -19.69
C PRO A 292 -16.67 9.97 -20.79
N ILE A 293 -15.96 11.03 -20.37
CA ILE A 293 -15.44 12.04 -21.29
C ILE A 293 -14.02 11.63 -21.67
N TYR A 294 -13.78 11.35 -22.96
CA TYR A 294 -12.47 11.01 -23.47
C TYR A 294 -11.65 12.25 -23.81
N LYS A 295 -10.37 12.25 -23.44
CA LYS A 295 -9.38 13.32 -23.68
C LYS A 295 -8.17 12.77 -24.40
N GLU A 296 -7.30 13.65 -24.86
CA GLU A 296 -6.02 13.26 -25.45
C GLU A 296 -5.16 12.43 -24.48
N PHE A 297 -4.30 11.57 -25.00
CA PHE A 297 -3.38 10.79 -24.21
C PHE A 297 -2.45 11.68 -23.38
N ARG A 298 -2.07 11.20 -22.21
CA ARG A 298 -1.04 11.84 -21.39
C ARG A 298 0.34 11.31 -21.79
N ASP A 299 1.29 12.21 -21.93
CA ASP A 299 2.69 11.83 -22.17
C ASP A 299 3.25 11.04 -20.98
N GLY A 300 3.96 9.96 -21.29
CA GLY A 300 4.64 9.13 -20.28
C GLY A 300 3.76 8.14 -19.52
N ASP A 301 2.46 8.05 -19.82
CA ASP A 301 1.60 7.03 -19.20
C ASP A 301 1.94 5.62 -19.71
N VAL A 302 2.19 4.70 -18.77
CA VAL A 302 2.34 3.27 -19.08
C VAL A 302 0.99 2.72 -19.56
N ARG A 303 0.94 2.14 -20.78
CA ARG A 303 -0.31 1.68 -21.37
C ARG A 303 -0.98 0.55 -20.59
N HIS A 304 -0.21 -0.47 -20.21
CA HIS A 304 -0.73 -1.66 -19.54
C HIS A 304 0.14 -2.07 -18.36
N SER A 305 -0.49 -2.50 -17.27
CA SER A 305 0.18 -3.08 -16.12
C SER A 305 -0.54 -4.35 -15.69
N LEU A 306 0.20 -5.44 -15.55
CA LEU A 306 -0.26 -6.75 -15.11
C LEU A 306 0.86 -7.44 -14.35
N ALA A 307 0.57 -7.97 -13.16
CA ALA A 307 1.51 -8.73 -12.36
C ALA A 307 1.42 -10.24 -12.63
N ASN A 308 2.55 -10.92 -12.60
CA ASN A 308 2.59 -12.33 -12.22
C ASN A 308 2.70 -12.41 -10.70
N THR A 309 1.84 -13.19 -10.04
CA THR A 309 1.81 -13.36 -8.59
C THR A 309 2.24 -14.75 -8.12
N ASP A 310 2.74 -15.60 -9.02
CA ASP A 310 3.10 -17.00 -8.74
C ASP A 310 4.13 -17.11 -7.61
N LYS A 311 5.10 -16.19 -7.55
CA LYS A 311 6.10 -16.15 -6.49
C LYS A 311 5.47 -15.89 -5.12
N ALA A 312 4.58 -14.91 -5.03
CA ALA A 312 3.86 -14.60 -3.80
C ALA A 312 2.94 -15.77 -3.39
N GLN A 313 2.29 -16.42 -4.35
CA GLN A 313 1.47 -17.60 -4.09
C GLN A 313 2.31 -18.76 -3.57
N SER A 314 3.42 -19.09 -4.21
CA SER A 314 4.24 -20.26 -3.87
C SER A 314 5.01 -20.12 -2.56
N ILE A 315 5.54 -18.93 -2.26
CA ILE A 315 6.39 -18.70 -1.08
C ILE A 315 5.58 -18.20 0.11
N LEU A 316 4.71 -17.22 -0.09
CA LEU A 316 3.91 -16.63 1.00
C LEU A 316 2.58 -17.34 1.25
N GLY A 317 2.10 -18.13 0.29
CA GLY A 317 0.73 -18.63 0.27
C GLY A 317 -0.30 -17.51 0.02
N TYR A 318 0.13 -16.43 -0.64
CA TYR A 318 -0.72 -15.30 -0.98
C TYR A 318 -1.78 -15.71 -2.00
N THR A 319 -3.03 -15.57 -1.62
CA THR A 319 -4.18 -15.77 -2.52
C THR A 319 -5.14 -14.61 -2.24
N PRO A 320 -5.34 -13.69 -3.19
CA PRO A 320 -6.25 -12.56 -2.98
C PRO A 320 -7.63 -13.02 -2.54
N GLU A 321 -8.11 -12.54 -1.39
CA GLU A 321 -9.43 -12.92 -0.84
C GLU A 321 -10.53 -11.93 -1.22
N VAL A 322 -10.16 -10.69 -1.60
CA VAL A 322 -11.08 -9.63 -2.00
C VAL A 322 -10.91 -9.35 -3.50
N SER A 323 -11.98 -9.55 -4.26
CA SER A 323 -12.04 -9.21 -5.68
C SER A 323 -12.03 -7.69 -5.92
N LEU A 324 -11.77 -7.25 -7.15
CA LEU A 324 -11.83 -5.83 -7.49
C LEU A 324 -13.24 -5.24 -7.24
N ALA A 325 -14.28 -5.95 -7.63
CA ALA A 325 -15.66 -5.48 -7.46
C ALA A 325 -16.02 -5.27 -5.98
N GLU A 326 -15.66 -6.21 -5.11
CA GLU A 326 -15.84 -6.09 -3.66
C GLU A 326 -15.00 -4.93 -3.09
N GLY A 327 -13.73 -4.82 -3.49
CA GLY A 327 -12.84 -3.75 -3.06
C GLY A 327 -13.34 -2.35 -3.47
N LEU A 328 -13.89 -2.21 -4.69
CA LEU A 328 -14.49 -0.96 -5.15
C LEU A 328 -15.77 -0.63 -4.36
N SER A 329 -16.64 -1.63 -4.14
CA SER A 329 -17.86 -1.43 -3.34
C SER A 329 -17.53 -0.96 -1.92
N MET A 330 -16.58 -1.61 -1.24
CA MET A 330 -16.10 -1.19 0.09
C MET A 330 -15.50 0.24 0.06
N THR A 331 -14.74 0.54 -0.98
CA THR A 331 -14.11 1.86 -1.14
C THR A 331 -15.17 2.94 -1.28
N VAL A 332 -16.12 2.74 -2.19
CA VAL A 332 -17.23 3.69 -2.44
C VAL A 332 -18.06 3.90 -1.18
N ALA A 333 -18.44 2.82 -0.47
CA ALA A 333 -19.18 2.92 0.79
C ALA A 333 -18.46 3.83 1.80
N GLY A 334 -17.16 3.63 2.00
CA GLY A 334 -16.38 4.46 2.93
C GLY A 334 -16.22 5.93 2.51
N PHE A 335 -16.35 6.26 1.22
CA PHE A 335 -16.38 7.65 0.76
C PHE A 335 -17.78 8.29 0.97
N VAL A 336 -18.87 7.55 0.72
CA VAL A 336 -20.24 8.03 0.92
C VAL A 336 -20.51 8.28 2.40
N ASP A 337 -20.09 7.37 3.29
CA ASP A 337 -20.27 7.50 4.75
C ASP A 337 -19.54 8.71 5.34
N THR A 338 -18.48 9.20 4.69
CA THR A 338 -17.76 10.39 5.18
C THR A 338 -18.39 11.72 4.77
N GLU A 339 -19.40 11.70 3.89
CA GLU A 339 -20.13 12.90 3.43
C GLU A 339 -21.49 13.06 4.15
N ASN A 340 -21.99 12.01 4.81
CA ASN A 340 -23.18 12.03 5.66
C ASN A 340 -22.80 12.29 7.13
#